data_5bd4d897bece252d1c838a8abc87f176
#
_entry.id   5bd4d897bece252d1c838a8abc87f176
#
_cell.length_a   1.000
_cell.length_b   1.000
_cell.length_c   1.000
_cell.angle_alpha   90.00
_cell.angle_beta   90.00
_cell.angle_gamma   90.00
#
_symmetry.space_group_name_H-M   'P 1'
#
loop_
_entity.id
_entity.type
_entity.pdbx_description
1 polymer ?
#
loop_
_entity_poly.entity_id
_entity_poly.type
_entity_poly.pdbx_seq_one_letter_code
_entity_poly.pdbx_strand_id
1 'polypeptide(L)'
;IGGRSMAEVVKTFGRVLSADNPVKLRRQYRQVCNVADYYAYLGLAKAGEPLALTLADGKTVSIAPMPYLSLGEAEIVQLGAEVPQPATARQKCNYCALPLSGQVYYIQYNVCQEDPALPMEDFAAQVQADLEAGGYSRVLVDLRNNGGGSDGVIWPLLSVLRQEMDDGTEVVGLIGEATFSSAIINAVELQEMGAVLAGEATSGSVDHFGSVSGFTLPNSGIRVGVSS
;
A
#
# COMPACT_ATOMS: atom_id res chain seq x y z
N ILE A 1 -18.21 -4.84 -18.85
CA ILE A 1 -17.94 -3.78 -19.83
C ILE A 1 -17.78 -4.44 -21.20
N GLY A 2 -18.55 -4.00 -22.22
CA GLY A 2 -18.47 -4.58 -23.57
C GLY A 2 -18.73 -6.09 -23.62
N GLY A 3 -19.62 -6.62 -22.76
CA GLY A 3 -19.91 -8.05 -22.64
C GLY A 3 -18.84 -8.88 -21.92
N ARG A 4 -17.78 -8.25 -21.41
CA ARG A 4 -16.70 -8.91 -20.67
C ARG A 4 -16.88 -8.78 -19.17
N SER A 5 -16.47 -9.80 -18.42
CA SER A 5 -16.38 -9.75 -16.96
C SER A 5 -15.33 -8.75 -16.49
N MET A 6 -15.44 -8.25 -15.26
CA MET A 6 -14.42 -7.35 -14.70
C MET A 6 -13.05 -8.02 -14.58
N ALA A 7 -12.99 -9.32 -14.35
CA ALA A 7 -11.72 -10.06 -14.33
C ALA A 7 -11.03 -10.02 -15.71
N GLU A 8 -11.77 -10.19 -16.81
CA GLU A 8 -11.24 -10.09 -18.17
C GLU A 8 -10.83 -8.66 -18.52
N VAL A 9 -11.59 -7.65 -18.07
CA VAL A 9 -11.23 -6.25 -18.24
C VAL A 9 -9.89 -5.96 -17.54
N VAL A 10 -9.75 -6.31 -16.25
CA VAL A 10 -8.50 -6.11 -15.49
C VAL A 10 -7.33 -6.83 -16.16
N LYS A 11 -7.52 -8.07 -16.61
CA LYS A 11 -6.49 -8.82 -17.35
C LYS A 11 -6.07 -8.11 -18.64
N THR A 12 -7.04 -7.50 -19.36
CA THR A 12 -6.76 -6.74 -20.59
C THR A 12 -5.92 -5.51 -20.32
N PHE A 13 -6.15 -4.82 -19.19
CA PHE A 13 -5.34 -3.70 -18.74
C PHE A 13 -3.88 -4.06 -18.46
N GLY A 14 -3.56 -5.33 -18.18
CA GLY A 14 -2.18 -5.81 -18.07
C GLY A 14 -1.32 -5.61 -19.32
N ARG A 15 -1.93 -5.24 -20.47
CA ARG A 15 -1.19 -4.88 -21.71
C ARG A 15 -0.58 -3.47 -21.64
N VAL A 16 -1.06 -2.62 -20.75
CA VAL A 16 -0.66 -1.20 -20.61
C VAL A 16 -0.19 -0.83 -19.21
N LEU A 17 -0.51 -1.66 -18.20
CA LEU A 17 -0.07 -1.47 -16.83
C LEU A 17 1.15 -2.33 -16.54
N SER A 18 2.17 -1.73 -15.93
CA SER A 18 3.39 -2.45 -15.52
C SER A 18 3.15 -3.17 -14.19
N ALA A 19 2.80 -4.43 -14.25
CA ALA A 19 2.54 -5.26 -13.08
C ALA A 19 3.17 -6.65 -13.26
N ASP A 20 3.95 -7.06 -12.28
CA ASP A 20 4.65 -8.34 -12.20
C ASP A 20 3.81 -9.44 -11.52
N ASN A 21 2.70 -9.04 -10.85
CA ASN A 21 1.80 -9.98 -10.20
C ASN A 21 0.33 -9.50 -10.25
N PRO A 22 -0.64 -10.42 -10.03
CA PRO A 22 -2.07 -10.07 -10.12
C PRO A 22 -2.55 -9.06 -9.07
N VAL A 23 -1.91 -8.97 -7.91
CA VAL A 23 -2.26 -8.00 -6.85
C VAL A 23 -1.92 -6.60 -7.30
N LYS A 24 -0.69 -6.40 -7.81
CA LYS A 24 -0.24 -5.12 -8.39
C LYS A 24 -1.11 -4.70 -9.57
N LEU A 25 -1.46 -5.63 -10.45
CA LEU A 25 -2.33 -5.33 -11.59
C LEU A 25 -3.70 -4.81 -11.14
N ARG A 26 -4.34 -5.48 -10.17
CA ARG A 26 -5.62 -5.01 -9.62
C ARG A 26 -5.51 -3.65 -8.94
N ARG A 27 -4.44 -3.43 -8.18
CA ARG A 27 -4.18 -2.15 -7.51
C ARG A 27 -3.99 -1.02 -8.53
N GLN A 28 -3.15 -1.21 -9.56
CA GLN A 28 -2.93 -0.22 -10.61
C GLN A 28 -4.20 0.02 -11.44
N TYR A 29 -4.96 -1.03 -11.75
CA TYR A 29 -6.25 -0.88 -12.42
C TYR A 29 -7.19 0.05 -11.64
N ARG A 30 -7.31 -0.10 -10.30
CA ARG A 30 -8.14 0.78 -9.47
C ARG A 30 -7.72 2.25 -9.53
N GLN A 31 -6.45 2.54 -9.78
CA GLN A 31 -5.95 3.92 -9.92
C GLN A 31 -6.31 4.57 -11.26
N VAL A 32 -6.56 3.76 -12.29
CA VAL A 32 -6.81 4.25 -13.66
C VAL A 32 -8.16 3.81 -14.24
N CYS A 33 -8.96 3.07 -13.50
CA CYS A 33 -10.24 2.53 -13.98
C CYS A 33 -11.28 3.59 -14.34
N ASN A 34 -11.08 4.83 -13.93
CA ASN A 34 -11.89 5.99 -14.28
C ASN A 34 -11.40 6.74 -15.53
N VAL A 35 -10.31 6.30 -16.18
CA VAL A 35 -9.77 6.94 -17.38
C VAL A 35 -10.33 6.24 -18.63
N ALA A 36 -11.29 6.89 -19.28
CA ALA A 36 -12.01 6.32 -20.42
C ALA A 36 -11.12 5.97 -21.62
N ASP A 37 -10.03 6.72 -21.82
CA ASP A 37 -9.11 6.52 -22.94
C ASP A 37 -8.41 5.15 -22.91
N TYR A 38 -8.13 4.60 -21.72
CA TYR A 38 -7.59 3.24 -21.63
C TYR A 38 -8.56 2.19 -22.19
N TYR A 39 -9.86 2.34 -21.94
CA TYR A 39 -10.86 1.40 -22.46
C TYR A 39 -10.95 1.48 -23.98
N ALA A 40 -10.92 2.69 -24.53
CA ALA A 40 -10.90 2.90 -25.98
C ALA A 40 -9.63 2.33 -26.62
N TYR A 41 -8.46 2.63 -26.08
CA TYR A 41 -7.17 2.11 -26.56
C TYR A 41 -7.11 0.57 -26.53
N LEU A 42 -7.68 -0.04 -25.50
CA LEU A 42 -7.71 -1.50 -25.33
C LEU A 42 -8.84 -2.19 -26.13
N GLY A 43 -9.66 -1.44 -26.86
CA GLY A 43 -10.80 -1.97 -27.62
C GLY A 43 -11.93 -2.53 -26.73
N LEU A 44 -12.07 -2.01 -25.53
CA LEU A 44 -13.13 -2.36 -24.58
C LEU A 44 -14.35 -1.45 -24.69
N ALA A 45 -14.18 -0.27 -25.27
CA ALA A 45 -15.20 0.72 -25.56
C ALA A 45 -14.80 1.53 -26.79
N LYS A 46 -15.71 2.35 -27.31
CA LYS A 46 -15.39 3.34 -28.34
C LYS A 46 -15.00 4.67 -27.70
N ALA A 47 -14.07 5.39 -28.37
CA ALA A 47 -13.62 6.69 -27.88
C ALA A 47 -14.78 7.70 -27.84
N GLY A 48 -14.92 8.41 -26.72
CA GLY A 48 -15.94 9.42 -26.51
C GLY A 48 -17.36 8.90 -26.25
N GLU A 49 -17.60 7.58 -26.35
CA GLU A 49 -18.89 6.99 -26.02
C GLU A 49 -18.99 6.63 -24.52
N PRO A 50 -20.20 6.67 -23.94
CA PRO A 50 -20.42 6.24 -22.56
C PRO A 50 -20.02 4.78 -22.31
N LEU A 51 -19.43 4.52 -21.14
CA LEU A 51 -19.11 3.19 -20.64
C LEU A 51 -20.35 2.53 -20.04
N ALA A 52 -20.81 1.42 -20.62
CA ALA A 52 -21.90 0.63 -20.07
C ALA A 52 -21.37 -0.44 -19.11
N LEU A 53 -21.81 -0.37 -17.85
CA LEU A 53 -21.48 -1.30 -16.76
C LEU A 53 -22.72 -2.09 -16.39
N THR A 54 -22.69 -3.43 -16.55
CA THR A 54 -23.72 -4.31 -16.02
C THR A 54 -23.36 -4.69 -14.59
N LEU A 55 -24.22 -4.37 -13.64
CA LEU A 55 -24.05 -4.65 -12.23
C LEU A 55 -24.45 -6.10 -11.90
N ALA A 56 -24.13 -6.58 -10.70
CA ALA A 56 -24.44 -7.93 -10.26
C ALA A 56 -25.95 -8.23 -10.20
N ASP A 57 -26.79 -7.21 -10.02
CA ASP A 57 -28.25 -7.33 -10.04
C ASP A 57 -28.85 -7.30 -11.48
N GLY A 58 -28.00 -7.30 -12.50
CA GLY A 58 -28.38 -7.23 -13.92
C GLY A 58 -28.69 -5.84 -14.45
N LYS A 59 -28.68 -4.79 -13.61
CA LYS A 59 -28.90 -3.42 -14.09
C LYS A 59 -27.70 -2.93 -14.86
N THR A 60 -27.95 -2.09 -15.86
CA THR A 60 -26.90 -1.43 -16.64
C THR A 60 -26.82 0.04 -16.25
N VAL A 61 -25.64 0.49 -15.87
CA VAL A 61 -25.30 1.89 -15.60
C VAL A 61 -24.43 2.40 -16.75
N SER A 62 -24.78 3.57 -17.28
CA SER A 62 -24.02 4.23 -18.35
C SER A 62 -23.26 5.42 -17.77
N ILE A 63 -21.93 5.44 -17.93
CA ILE A 63 -21.05 6.49 -17.43
C ILE A 63 -20.50 7.26 -18.63
N ALA A 64 -20.91 8.52 -18.78
CA ALA A 64 -20.40 9.39 -19.83
C ALA A 64 -18.96 9.83 -19.50
N PRO A 65 -18.02 9.79 -20.45
CA PRO A 65 -16.71 10.39 -20.26
C PRO A 65 -16.80 11.91 -20.17
N MET A 66 -15.96 12.52 -19.36
CA MET A 66 -15.82 13.98 -19.28
C MET A 66 -14.36 14.37 -19.51
N PRO A 67 -14.10 15.57 -20.07
CA PRO A 67 -12.72 16.05 -20.24
C PRO A 67 -12.01 16.18 -18.89
N TYR A 68 -10.72 15.82 -18.83
CA TYR A 68 -9.92 15.92 -17.60
C TYR A 68 -9.92 17.32 -16.98
N LEU A 69 -9.90 18.36 -17.83
CA LEU A 69 -9.91 19.76 -17.38
C LEU A 69 -11.23 20.19 -16.72
N SER A 70 -12.31 19.42 -16.91
CA SER A 70 -13.61 19.65 -16.26
C SER A 70 -13.75 18.94 -14.90
N LEU A 71 -12.74 18.22 -14.42
CA LEU A 71 -12.81 17.50 -13.14
C LEU A 71 -13.05 18.43 -11.94
N GLY A 72 -12.58 19.69 -12.00
CA GLY A 72 -12.83 20.70 -10.98
C GLY A 72 -14.31 21.10 -10.83
N GLU A 73 -15.14 20.81 -11.83
CA GLU A 73 -16.59 21.08 -11.86
C GLU A 73 -17.41 19.85 -11.44
N ALA A 74 -16.73 18.68 -11.29
CA ALA A 74 -17.40 17.44 -10.93
C ALA A 74 -17.75 17.40 -9.45
N GLU A 75 -18.96 16.94 -9.14
CA GLU A 75 -19.32 16.58 -7.78
C GLU A 75 -18.56 15.31 -7.36
N ILE A 76 -17.73 15.44 -6.33
CA ILE A 76 -16.98 14.31 -5.77
C ILE A 76 -17.73 13.77 -4.56
N VAL A 77 -18.32 12.60 -4.69
CA VAL A 77 -18.94 11.89 -3.57
C VAL A 77 -17.87 11.06 -2.85
N GLN A 78 -17.58 11.42 -1.60
CA GLN A 78 -16.72 10.65 -0.73
C GLN A 78 -17.54 9.63 0.06
N LEU A 79 -17.38 8.36 -0.27
CA LEU A 79 -18.02 7.27 0.49
C LEU A 79 -17.28 7.06 1.82
N GLY A 80 -18.02 6.90 2.91
CA GLY A 80 -17.47 6.55 4.22
C GLY A 80 -17.01 7.73 5.07
N ALA A 81 -17.26 9.00 4.66
CA ALA A 81 -16.92 10.18 5.45
C ALA A 81 -17.62 10.22 6.83
N GLU A 82 -18.77 9.58 6.97
CA GLU A 82 -19.56 9.52 8.20
C GLU A 82 -19.33 8.26 9.05
N VAL A 83 -18.51 7.31 8.53
CA VAL A 83 -18.22 6.08 9.29
C VAL A 83 -17.15 6.38 10.33
N PRO A 84 -17.38 6.12 11.64
CA PRO A 84 -16.35 6.26 12.66
C PRO A 84 -15.11 5.46 12.28
N GLN A 85 -13.97 6.13 12.23
CA GLN A 85 -12.71 5.47 11.90
C GLN A 85 -12.25 4.61 13.09
N PRO A 86 -11.88 3.34 12.89
CA PRO A 86 -11.32 2.52 13.95
C PRO A 86 -9.97 3.09 14.41
N ALA A 87 -9.55 2.76 15.63
CA ALA A 87 -8.23 3.16 16.16
C ALA A 87 -7.07 2.71 15.25
N THR A 88 -7.29 1.63 14.48
CA THR A 88 -6.34 1.10 13.49
C THR A 88 -6.44 1.76 12.11
N ALA A 89 -7.27 2.80 11.93
CA ALA A 89 -7.29 3.58 10.70
C ALA A 89 -5.94 4.28 10.49
N ARG A 90 -5.55 4.43 9.23
CA ARG A 90 -4.28 5.09 8.88
C ARG A 90 -4.20 6.49 9.47
N GLN A 91 -3.17 6.72 10.30
CA GLN A 91 -2.85 8.02 10.86
C GLN A 91 -1.94 8.82 9.90
N LYS A 92 -1.93 10.15 10.08
CA LYS A 92 -1.03 11.05 9.33
C LYS A 92 0.33 11.16 10.03
N CYS A 93 1.02 10.03 10.12
CA CYS A 93 2.36 9.92 10.73
C CYS A 93 3.21 8.98 9.86
N ASN A 94 4.53 9.09 9.92
CA ASN A 94 5.42 8.11 9.31
C ASN A 94 5.31 6.79 10.08
N TYR A 95 5.31 6.90 11.38
CA TYR A 95 5.06 5.79 12.33
C TYR A 95 4.44 6.34 13.60
N CYS A 96 3.64 5.55 14.25
CA CYS A 96 3.03 5.86 15.54
C CYS A 96 2.56 4.58 16.23
N ALA A 97 2.33 4.65 17.52
CA ALA A 97 1.90 3.51 18.31
C ALA A 97 0.79 3.90 19.29
N LEU A 98 -0.02 2.91 19.67
CA LEU A 98 -1.06 3.07 20.68
C LEU A 98 -1.44 1.71 21.29
N PRO A 99 -1.82 1.68 22.58
CA PRO A 99 -2.42 0.51 23.16
C PRO A 99 -3.81 0.26 22.56
N LEU A 100 -4.12 -1.00 22.27
CA LEU A 100 -5.48 -1.45 21.98
C LEU A 100 -6.10 -2.11 23.21
N SER A 101 -7.38 -2.49 23.11
CA SER A 101 -8.07 -3.26 24.15
C SER A 101 -7.43 -4.64 24.34
N GLY A 102 -7.39 -5.12 25.57
CA GLY A 102 -6.67 -6.34 25.94
C GLY A 102 -5.16 -6.09 26.07
N GLN A 103 -4.37 -7.14 25.96
CA GLN A 103 -2.91 -7.07 26.09
C GLN A 103 -2.24 -6.91 24.71
N VAL A 104 -2.74 -5.98 23.89
CA VAL A 104 -2.27 -5.75 22.52
C VAL A 104 -1.73 -4.35 22.37
N TYR A 105 -0.48 -4.23 21.92
CA TYR A 105 0.14 -2.99 21.52
C TYR A 105 0.18 -2.89 20.00
N TYR A 106 -0.18 -1.73 19.44
CA TYR A 106 -0.34 -1.55 18.01
C TYR A 106 0.57 -0.45 17.49
N ILE A 107 1.37 -0.79 16.50
CA ILE A 107 2.33 0.09 15.84
C ILE A 107 1.91 0.24 14.38
N GLN A 108 1.67 1.48 13.93
CA GLN A 108 1.59 1.79 12.51
C GLN A 108 2.97 2.20 12.00
N TYR A 109 3.44 1.55 10.95
CA TYR A 109 4.61 1.94 10.20
C TYR A 109 4.21 2.23 8.75
N ASN A 110 3.82 3.49 8.48
CA ASN A 110 3.13 3.92 7.27
C ASN A 110 4.06 4.25 6.10
N VAL A 111 5.34 4.57 6.37
CA VAL A 111 6.36 4.85 5.35
C VAL A 111 7.74 4.60 5.94
N CYS A 112 8.63 4.04 5.13
CA CYS A 112 10.03 3.79 5.50
C CYS A 112 10.86 5.07 5.36
N GLN A 113 10.55 6.07 6.18
CA GLN A 113 11.21 7.37 6.17
C GLN A 113 11.30 7.91 7.59
N GLU A 114 12.46 8.48 7.94
CA GLU A 114 12.64 9.18 9.20
C GLU A 114 11.65 10.34 9.34
N ASP A 115 11.11 10.50 10.54
CA ASP A 115 10.35 11.68 10.92
C ASP A 115 11.29 12.65 11.66
N PRO A 116 11.56 13.86 11.13
CA PRO A 116 12.46 14.80 11.79
C PRO A 116 11.98 15.24 13.18
N ALA A 117 10.68 15.15 13.44
CA ALA A 117 10.09 15.53 14.75
C ALA A 117 10.15 14.37 15.76
N LEU A 118 10.28 13.12 15.28
CA LEU A 118 10.38 11.93 16.09
C LEU A 118 11.26 10.90 15.37
N PRO A 119 12.60 10.98 15.46
CA PRO A 119 13.49 9.98 14.86
C PRO A 119 13.12 8.56 15.28
N MET A 120 13.34 7.58 14.41
CA MET A 120 12.98 6.18 14.70
C MET A 120 13.64 5.64 15.97
N GLU A 121 14.84 6.10 16.28
CA GLU A 121 15.55 5.72 17.52
C GLU A 121 14.78 6.17 18.77
N ASP A 122 14.30 7.41 18.77
CA ASP A 122 13.48 7.97 19.86
C ASP A 122 12.11 7.28 19.92
N PHE A 123 11.50 7.00 18.77
CA PHE A 123 10.25 6.26 18.69
C PHE A 123 10.40 4.83 19.24
N ALA A 124 11.47 4.12 18.86
CA ALA A 124 11.75 2.78 19.37
C ALA A 124 11.95 2.77 20.89
N ALA A 125 12.65 3.77 21.43
CA ALA A 125 12.80 3.93 22.88
C ALA A 125 11.46 4.19 23.60
N GLN A 126 10.56 4.97 23.00
CA GLN A 126 9.20 5.16 23.51
C GLN A 126 8.41 3.85 23.51
N VAL A 127 8.45 3.10 22.37
CA VAL A 127 7.80 1.80 22.28
C VAL A 127 8.32 0.83 23.33
N GLN A 128 9.63 0.76 23.54
CA GLN A 128 10.22 -0.07 24.59
C GLN A 128 9.69 0.29 25.96
N ALA A 129 9.69 1.57 26.32
CA ALA A 129 9.20 2.02 27.63
C ALA A 129 7.71 1.70 27.83
N ASP A 130 6.89 1.83 26.79
CA ASP A 130 5.48 1.49 26.83
C ASP A 130 5.26 -0.02 27.01
N LEU A 131 6.04 -0.86 26.33
CA LEU A 131 5.95 -2.32 26.43
C LEU A 131 6.37 -2.79 27.83
N GLU A 132 7.46 -2.27 28.39
CA GLU A 132 7.92 -2.58 29.74
C GLU A 132 6.87 -2.17 30.82
N ALA A 133 6.18 -1.05 30.62
CA ALA A 133 5.18 -0.55 31.56
C ALA A 133 3.82 -1.23 31.45
N GLY A 134 3.45 -1.74 30.24
CA GLY A 134 2.06 -2.08 29.93
C GLY A 134 1.70 -3.57 30.04
N GLY A 135 2.64 -4.48 30.15
CA GLY A 135 2.38 -5.94 30.26
C GLY A 135 1.64 -6.50 29.04
N TYR A 136 2.03 -6.08 27.85
CA TYR A 136 1.44 -6.57 26.59
C TYR A 136 1.97 -7.97 26.24
N SER A 137 1.09 -8.82 25.77
CA SER A 137 1.45 -10.18 25.31
C SER A 137 1.55 -10.27 23.80
N ARG A 138 1.11 -9.21 23.08
CA ARG A 138 1.14 -9.16 21.63
C ARG A 138 1.42 -7.76 21.10
N VAL A 139 2.29 -7.68 20.10
CA VAL A 139 2.56 -6.46 19.33
C VAL A 139 2.12 -6.68 17.88
N LEU A 140 1.32 -5.75 17.37
CA LEU A 140 0.95 -5.71 15.94
C LEU A 140 1.76 -4.62 15.25
N VAL A 141 2.53 -4.97 14.22
CA VAL A 141 3.27 -4.02 13.37
C VAL A 141 2.55 -3.89 12.04
N ASP A 142 1.89 -2.77 11.81
CA ASP A 142 1.04 -2.56 10.64
C ASP A 142 1.80 -1.91 9.48
N LEU A 143 2.12 -2.70 8.47
CA LEU A 143 2.74 -2.31 7.20
C LEU A 143 1.72 -2.17 6.06
N ARG A 144 0.41 -2.35 6.31
CA ARG A 144 -0.61 -2.39 5.26
C ARG A 144 -0.68 -1.14 4.40
N ASN A 145 -0.25 0.02 4.94
CA ASN A 145 -0.23 1.29 4.22
C ASN A 145 1.17 1.70 3.74
N ASN A 146 2.20 0.89 3.97
CA ASN A 146 3.58 1.26 3.75
C ASN A 146 4.02 0.96 2.30
N GLY A 147 4.27 2.01 1.53
CA GLY A 147 4.75 1.92 0.15
C GLY A 147 6.27 1.80 0.00
N GLY A 148 7.02 1.72 1.10
CA GLY A 148 8.48 1.64 1.11
C GLY A 148 9.17 2.95 1.44
N GLY A 149 10.43 3.06 1.05
CA GLY A 149 11.36 4.16 1.32
C GLY A 149 12.77 3.62 1.55
N SER A 150 13.35 3.82 2.74
CA SER A 150 14.63 3.23 3.17
C SER A 150 14.37 2.11 4.18
N ASP A 151 14.81 0.92 3.87
CA ASP A 151 14.62 -0.30 4.68
C ASP A 151 15.27 -0.21 6.06
N GLY A 152 16.42 0.46 6.18
CA GLY A 152 17.14 0.59 7.44
C GLY A 152 16.46 1.45 8.51
N VAL A 153 15.46 2.25 8.16
CA VAL A 153 14.77 3.13 9.13
C VAL A 153 14.14 2.34 10.28
N ILE A 154 13.61 1.16 10.02
CA ILE A 154 12.94 0.33 11.05
C ILE A 154 13.89 -0.35 12.04
N TRP A 155 15.19 -0.45 11.78
CA TRP A 155 16.11 -1.29 12.54
C TRP A 155 16.15 -1.03 14.05
N PRO A 156 16.10 0.21 14.57
CA PRO A 156 15.98 0.42 16.01
C PRO A 156 14.73 -0.25 16.60
N LEU A 157 13.59 -0.15 15.92
CA LEU A 157 12.35 -0.80 16.33
C LEU A 157 12.45 -2.33 16.27
N LEU A 158 13.07 -2.91 15.22
CA LEU A 158 13.28 -4.36 15.13
C LEU A 158 14.12 -4.88 16.29
N SER A 159 15.07 -4.09 16.78
CA SER A 159 15.89 -4.46 17.94
C SER A 159 15.06 -4.58 19.21
N VAL A 160 14.13 -3.64 19.43
CA VAL A 160 13.20 -3.68 20.57
C VAL A 160 12.26 -4.88 20.43
N LEU A 161 11.67 -5.08 19.26
CA LEU A 161 10.74 -6.18 19.03
C LEU A 161 11.40 -7.56 19.20
N ARG A 162 12.67 -7.69 18.82
CA ARG A 162 13.44 -8.93 19.03
C ARG A 162 13.58 -9.25 20.51
N GLN A 163 13.93 -8.26 21.32
CA GLN A 163 14.04 -8.44 22.78
C GLN A 163 12.70 -8.85 23.39
N GLU A 164 11.61 -8.20 22.99
CA GLU A 164 10.25 -8.53 23.44
C GLU A 164 9.84 -9.96 23.07
N MET A 165 10.22 -10.43 21.86
CA MET A 165 9.98 -11.80 21.43
C MET A 165 10.77 -12.81 22.27
N ASP A 166 12.03 -12.51 22.62
CA ASP A 166 12.86 -13.34 23.48
C ASP A 166 12.23 -13.46 24.90
N ASP A 167 11.52 -12.42 25.35
CA ASP A 167 10.78 -12.39 26.61
C ASP A 167 9.36 -13.00 26.51
N GLY A 168 8.97 -13.49 25.32
CA GLY A 168 7.74 -14.25 25.08
C GLY A 168 6.57 -13.46 24.51
N THR A 169 6.76 -12.19 24.13
CA THR A 169 5.75 -11.40 23.45
C THR A 169 5.56 -11.88 22.01
N GLU A 170 4.31 -12.10 21.59
CA GLU A 170 3.98 -12.45 20.20
C GLU A 170 4.04 -11.20 19.32
N VAL A 171 4.80 -11.25 18.22
CA VAL A 171 4.83 -10.17 17.22
C VAL A 171 4.13 -10.61 15.94
N VAL A 172 3.21 -9.77 15.43
CA VAL A 172 2.47 -10.02 14.20
C VAL A 172 2.66 -8.84 13.26
N GLY A 173 3.20 -9.10 12.08
CA GLY A 173 3.30 -8.14 10.98
C GLY A 173 2.02 -8.14 10.13
N LEU A 174 1.33 -7.01 10.05
CA LEU A 174 0.16 -6.86 9.19
C LEU A 174 0.59 -6.34 7.82
N ILE A 175 0.34 -7.11 6.77
CA ILE A 175 0.69 -6.78 5.38
C ILE A 175 -0.57 -6.65 4.52
N GLY A 176 -0.46 -5.95 3.41
CA GLY A 176 -1.55 -5.78 2.46
C GLY A 176 -1.08 -5.34 1.08
N GLU A 177 -2.02 -5.13 0.17
CA GLU A 177 -1.70 -4.79 -1.22
C GLU A 177 -0.89 -3.49 -1.39
N ALA A 178 -0.90 -2.59 -0.40
CA ALA A 178 -0.09 -1.37 -0.45
C ALA A 178 1.30 -1.55 0.15
N THR A 179 1.58 -2.65 0.86
CA THR A 179 2.93 -3.00 1.31
C THR A 179 3.81 -3.22 0.10
N PHE A 180 4.87 -2.38 -0.05
CA PHE A 180 5.68 -2.37 -1.27
C PHE A 180 7.14 -1.96 -1.00
N SER A 181 8.08 -2.36 -1.89
CA SER A 181 9.50 -1.97 -1.84
C SER A 181 10.11 -2.28 -0.45
N SER A 182 10.83 -1.34 0.16
CA SER A 182 11.47 -1.52 1.47
C SER A 182 10.53 -2.04 2.57
N ALA A 183 9.22 -1.76 2.50
CA ALA A 183 8.27 -2.34 3.45
C ALA A 183 8.10 -3.86 3.30
N ILE A 184 8.35 -4.42 2.11
CA ILE A 184 8.39 -5.87 1.92
C ILE A 184 9.65 -6.44 2.56
N ILE A 185 10.79 -5.78 2.41
CA ILE A 185 12.05 -6.16 3.07
C ILE A 185 11.83 -6.21 4.58
N ASN A 186 11.23 -5.15 5.13
CA ASN A 186 10.93 -5.09 6.57
C ASN A 186 9.91 -6.16 7.02
N ALA A 187 8.94 -6.53 6.18
CA ALA A 187 8.05 -7.65 6.47
C ALA A 187 8.80 -9.00 6.49
N VAL A 188 9.76 -9.20 5.58
CA VAL A 188 10.63 -10.39 5.58
C VAL A 188 11.52 -10.40 6.82
N GLU A 189 12.13 -9.28 7.20
CA GLU A 189 12.94 -9.15 8.42
C GLU A 189 12.14 -9.52 9.67
N LEU A 190 10.89 -9.03 9.78
CA LEU A 190 9.97 -9.43 10.86
C LEU A 190 9.73 -10.94 10.85
N GLN A 191 9.47 -11.53 9.68
CA GLN A 191 9.24 -12.96 9.56
C GLN A 191 10.49 -13.80 9.92
N GLU A 192 11.67 -13.37 9.50
CA GLU A 192 12.95 -14.03 9.83
C GLU A 192 13.27 -13.95 11.33
N MET A 193 12.78 -12.92 12.02
CA MET A 193 12.84 -12.83 13.47
C MET A 193 11.89 -13.81 14.19
N GLY A 194 10.91 -14.38 13.49
CA GLY A 194 9.91 -15.28 14.04
C GLY A 194 8.51 -14.67 14.15
N ALA A 195 8.30 -13.43 13.70
CA ALA A 195 6.96 -12.83 13.67
C ALA A 195 6.05 -13.53 12.65
N VAL A 196 4.77 -13.60 12.98
CA VAL A 196 3.73 -14.10 12.06
C VAL A 196 3.30 -12.99 11.13
N LEU A 197 3.31 -13.21 9.81
CA LEU A 197 2.69 -12.28 8.87
C LEU A 197 1.22 -12.61 8.65
N ALA A 198 0.36 -11.60 8.75
CA ALA A 198 -1.08 -11.73 8.57
C ALA A 198 -1.62 -10.62 7.64
N GLY A 199 -2.73 -10.89 6.96
CA GLY A 199 -3.40 -9.93 6.09
C GLY A 199 -3.54 -10.41 4.65
N GLU A 200 -3.25 -9.53 3.68
CA GLU A 200 -3.40 -9.80 2.25
C GLU A 200 -2.04 -9.83 1.54
N ALA A 201 -1.99 -10.49 0.38
CA ALA A 201 -0.80 -10.51 -0.45
C ALA A 201 -0.38 -9.08 -0.87
N THR A 202 0.91 -8.83 -0.84
CA THR A 202 1.51 -7.53 -1.21
C THR A 202 1.48 -7.31 -2.73
N SER A 203 1.52 -6.04 -3.16
CA SER A 203 1.61 -5.72 -4.59
C SER A 203 3.03 -5.82 -5.15
N GLY A 204 4.06 -5.94 -4.33
CA GLY A 204 5.42 -6.24 -4.75
C GLY A 204 5.77 -7.70 -4.57
N SER A 205 6.85 -8.14 -5.22
CA SER A 205 7.47 -9.44 -5.02
C SER A 205 8.78 -9.26 -4.25
N VAL A 206 9.18 -10.24 -3.46
CA VAL A 206 10.43 -10.20 -2.69
C VAL A 206 11.68 -10.24 -3.57
N ASP A 207 11.53 -10.69 -4.80
CA ASP A 207 12.57 -10.88 -5.82
C ASP A 207 12.50 -9.86 -6.97
N HIS A 208 11.78 -8.74 -6.80
CA HIS A 208 11.70 -7.72 -7.83
C HIS A 208 12.92 -6.78 -7.79
N PHE A 209 13.24 -6.20 -8.95
CA PHE A 209 14.27 -5.18 -9.05
C PHE A 209 13.82 -3.89 -8.32
N GLY A 210 14.64 -3.45 -7.36
CA GLY A 210 14.46 -2.21 -6.60
C GLY A 210 15.42 -1.10 -7.05
N SER A 211 15.87 -0.27 -6.13
CA SER A 211 16.98 0.70 -6.26
C SER A 211 17.26 1.24 -7.66
N VAL A 212 16.54 2.31 -8.07
CA VAL A 212 16.71 2.89 -9.40
C VAL A 212 17.88 3.87 -9.43
N SER A 213 18.90 3.54 -10.22
CA SER A 213 19.99 4.47 -10.58
C SER A 213 19.63 5.21 -11.86
N GLY A 214 19.78 6.54 -11.84
CA GLY A 214 19.43 7.36 -13.00
C GLY A 214 20.66 7.98 -13.67
N PHE A 215 20.64 8.06 -15.01
CA PHE A 215 21.59 8.84 -15.78
C PHE A 215 20.88 9.62 -16.90
N THR A 216 21.54 10.66 -17.40
CA THR A 216 21.00 11.47 -18.49
C THR A 216 21.81 11.22 -19.76
N LEU A 217 21.11 10.93 -20.85
CA LEU A 217 21.76 10.75 -22.17
C LEU A 217 22.33 12.10 -22.64
N PRO A 218 23.63 12.17 -22.98
CA PRO A 218 24.29 13.46 -23.22
C PRO A 218 23.78 14.19 -24.47
N ASN A 219 23.31 13.47 -25.47
CA ASN A 219 22.89 14.06 -26.74
C ASN A 219 21.42 14.49 -26.76
N SER A 220 20.53 13.75 -26.08
CA SER A 220 19.08 13.99 -26.13
C SER A 220 18.54 14.65 -24.84
N GLY A 221 19.31 14.67 -23.77
CA GLY A 221 18.84 15.12 -22.46
C GLY A 221 17.80 14.18 -21.81
N ILE A 222 17.53 13.02 -22.39
CA ILE A 222 16.57 12.05 -21.85
C ILE A 222 17.15 11.42 -20.58
N ARG A 223 16.38 11.46 -19.49
CA ARG A 223 16.72 10.78 -18.26
C ARG A 223 16.30 9.31 -18.34
N VAL A 224 17.23 8.41 -18.04
CA VAL A 224 17.03 6.96 -18.04
C VAL A 224 17.20 6.45 -16.62
N GLY A 225 16.25 5.63 -16.16
CA GLY A 225 16.34 4.90 -14.89
C GLY A 225 16.62 3.43 -15.16
N VAL A 226 17.55 2.85 -14.40
CA VAL A 226 17.88 1.43 -14.42
C VAL A 226 17.71 0.88 -13.02
N SER A 227 16.90 -0.16 -12.86
CA SER A 227 16.74 -0.89 -11.60
C SER A 227 17.81 -1.97 -11.49
N SER A 228 18.34 -2.14 -10.29
CA SER A 228 19.31 -3.20 -9.93
C SER A 228 18.72 -4.17 -8.93
#